data_7cc299ec52311a4c8dcfa73473dbbdcc
#
_entry.id   7cc299ec52311a4c8dcfa73473dbbdcc
#
_cell.length_a   1.000
_cell.length_b   1.000
_cell.length_c   1.000
_cell.angle_alpha   90.00
_cell.angle_beta   90.00
_cell.angle_gamma   90.00
#
_symmetry.space_group_name_H-M   'P 1'
#
loop_
_entity.id
_entity.type
_entity.pdbx_description
1 polymer ?
#
loop_
_entity_poly.entity_id
_entity_poly.type
_entity_poly.pdbx_seq_one_letter_code
_entity_poly.pdbx_strand_id
1 'polypeptide(L)'
;MRYIGCHLSTTGGFVNTVKTASSIGANTFAFFTRNPRGSRAKEEDPADCAAAMALMQELGFGTLVAHGSYTMNLCTADPEARDFAAQILCDDLRRMAHLPGNFYNFHPGSHVGQGEDAGVEYISAALKKALEPDYPVTVLLEAMAGKGSEMGGNFQQLRKIIDCVGSENVGVCLDTCHIWDGGYDIVNDLDGVLAEFDRVVGLHRLKALHLNDSKNPLAAHKDRHECIGEGHLGLDTFRKIINHPALKNLPMILETPNELPGYQREIALLRQFEE
;
A
#
# COMPACT_ATOMS: atom_id res chain seq x y z
N MET A 1 0.03 -21.23 -0.07
CA MET A 1 0.87 -20.31 0.74
C MET A 1 0.50 -18.88 0.35
N ARG A 2 0.22 -18.02 1.33
CA ARG A 2 -0.09 -16.59 1.13
C ARG A 2 1.21 -15.80 0.93
N TYR A 3 1.12 -14.64 0.30
CA TYR A 3 2.24 -13.70 0.20
C TYR A 3 2.18 -12.75 1.39
N ILE A 4 3.02 -12.98 2.40
CA ILE A 4 3.04 -12.22 3.64
C ILE A 4 4.44 -11.65 3.85
N GLY A 5 4.52 -10.37 4.17
CA GLY A 5 5.78 -9.68 4.44
C GLY A 5 5.58 -8.43 5.27
N CYS A 6 6.60 -7.59 5.32
CA CYS A 6 6.58 -6.35 6.09
C CYS A 6 7.37 -5.26 5.38
N HIS A 7 7.36 -4.06 5.95
CA HIS A 7 8.20 -2.96 5.48
C HIS A 7 9.67 -3.21 5.81
N LEU A 8 10.54 -3.17 4.79
CA LEU A 8 11.98 -3.40 4.94
C LEU A 8 12.80 -2.26 4.33
N SER A 9 13.99 -2.06 4.88
CA SER A 9 14.94 -1.08 4.35
C SER A 9 15.72 -1.66 3.17
N THR A 10 15.82 -0.89 2.07
CA THR A 10 16.62 -1.22 0.88
C THR A 10 17.98 -0.55 0.87
N THR A 11 18.42 0.05 1.98
CA THR A 11 19.72 0.78 2.05
C THR A 11 20.91 -0.12 1.78
N GLY A 12 20.82 -1.41 2.07
CA GLY A 12 21.84 -2.43 1.81
C GLY A 12 21.77 -3.09 0.43
N GLY A 13 20.87 -2.63 -0.45
CA GLY A 13 20.57 -3.22 -1.76
C GLY A 13 19.39 -4.20 -1.73
N PHE A 14 18.76 -4.40 -2.89
CA PHE A 14 17.56 -5.22 -3.03
C PHE A 14 17.84 -6.72 -2.80
N VAL A 15 18.98 -7.23 -3.26
CA VAL A 15 19.37 -8.64 -3.00
C VAL A 15 19.45 -8.91 -1.50
N ASN A 16 20.03 -8.00 -0.72
CA ASN A 16 20.09 -8.15 0.74
C ASN A 16 18.71 -8.04 1.39
N THR A 17 17.84 -7.19 0.84
CA THR A 17 16.45 -7.06 1.33
C THR A 17 15.66 -8.35 1.10
N VAL A 18 15.77 -8.97 -0.07
CA VAL A 18 15.16 -10.28 -0.36
C VAL A 18 15.66 -11.35 0.61
N LYS A 19 16.98 -11.42 0.88
CA LYS A 19 17.56 -12.35 1.85
C LYS A 19 17.03 -12.09 3.27
N THR A 20 16.93 -10.82 3.68
CA THR A 20 16.37 -10.44 4.97
C THR A 20 14.91 -10.84 5.09
N ALA A 21 14.08 -10.57 4.07
CA ALA A 21 12.70 -11.00 4.03
C ALA A 21 12.58 -12.53 4.18
N SER A 22 13.34 -13.29 3.39
CA SER A 22 13.36 -14.75 3.46
C SER A 22 13.75 -15.25 4.85
N SER A 23 14.73 -14.61 5.51
CA SER A 23 15.21 -15.03 6.83
C SER A 23 14.19 -14.92 7.95
N ILE A 24 13.16 -14.07 7.80
CA ILE A 24 12.05 -13.91 8.74
C ILE A 24 10.77 -14.63 8.30
N GLY A 25 10.83 -15.46 7.26
CA GLY A 25 9.68 -16.21 6.74
C GLY A 25 8.75 -15.42 5.82
N ALA A 26 9.14 -14.19 5.43
CA ALA A 26 8.43 -13.41 4.44
C ALA A 26 8.70 -13.92 3.02
N ASN A 27 7.70 -13.79 2.14
CA ASN A 27 7.80 -14.08 0.71
C ASN A 27 7.23 -12.96 -0.18
N THR A 28 7.12 -11.78 0.37
CA THR A 28 6.95 -10.47 -0.23
C THR A 28 7.46 -9.42 0.74
N PHE A 29 7.56 -8.17 0.35
CA PHE A 29 7.85 -7.05 1.25
C PHE A 29 7.43 -5.71 0.64
N ALA A 30 7.28 -4.69 1.50
CA ALA A 30 7.22 -3.31 1.08
C ALA A 30 8.54 -2.58 1.38
N PHE A 31 8.77 -1.50 0.67
CA PHE A 31 9.93 -0.62 0.85
C PHE A 31 9.62 0.79 0.38
N PHE A 32 10.32 1.78 0.93
CA PHE A 32 10.22 3.15 0.45
C PHE A 32 11.16 3.38 -0.74
N THR A 33 10.64 3.98 -1.82
CA THR A 33 11.44 4.37 -3.00
C THR A 33 12.44 5.47 -2.68
N ARG A 34 12.19 6.23 -1.62
CA ARG A 34 12.99 7.34 -1.10
C ARG A 34 12.85 7.49 0.41
N ASN A 35 13.54 8.47 1.01
CA ASN A 35 13.34 8.76 2.43
C ASN A 35 11.84 9.00 2.72
N PRO A 36 11.21 8.21 3.62
CA PRO A 36 9.76 8.30 3.89
C PRO A 36 9.32 9.65 4.47
N ARG A 37 10.25 10.41 5.06
CA ARG A 37 10.00 11.73 5.66
C ARG A 37 10.65 12.87 4.87
N GLY A 38 10.92 12.66 3.58
CA GLY A 38 11.56 13.64 2.72
C GLY A 38 11.58 13.22 1.27
N SER A 39 12.25 14.03 0.42
CA SER A 39 12.27 13.81 -1.03
C SER A 39 13.54 13.12 -1.54
N ARG A 40 14.56 12.94 -0.68
CA ARG A 40 15.85 12.41 -1.11
C ARG A 40 15.76 10.92 -1.41
N ALA A 41 16.15 10.52 -2.62
CA ALA A 41 16.31 9.14 -3.04
C ALA A 41 17.80 8.79 -3.20
N LYS A 42 18.16 7.54 -2.88
CA LYS A 42 19.46 6.98 -3.24
C LYS A 42 19.39 6.54 -4.71
N GLU A 43 20.50 6.68 -5.45
CA GLU A 43 20.58 6.09 -6.78
C GLU A 43 20.44 4.57 -6.72
N GLU A 44 19.64 4.02 -7.62
CA GLU A 44 19.43 2.58 -7.72
C GLU A 44 20.55 1.95 -8.55
N ASP A 45 20.88 0.71 -8.19
CA ASP A 45 21.75 -0.13 -9.00
C ASP A 45 20.87 -1.09 -9.83
N PRO A 46 20.74 -0.90 -11.14
CA PRO A 46 19.94 -1.78 -11.99
C PRO A 46 20.41 -3.25 -11.96
N ALA A 47 21.69 -3.48 -11.73
CA ALA A 47 22.23 -4.84 -11.64
C ALA A 47 21.78 -5.54 -10.34
N ASP A 48 21.77 -4.80 -9.22
CA ASP A 48 21.24 -5.31 -7.95
C ASP A 48 19.72 -5.56 -8.04
N CYS A 49 18.96 -4.67 -8.68
CA CYS A 49 17.54 -4.87 -8.93
C CYS A 49 17.29 -6.15 -9.75
N ALA A 50 18.02 -6.34 -10.85
CA ALA A 50 17.87 -7.52 -11.70
C ALA A 50 18.25 -8.82 -10.96
N ALA A 51 19.33 -8.80 -10.16
CA ALA A 51 19.75 -9.94 -9.34
C ALA A 51 18.71 -10.24 -8.25
N ALA A 52 18.10 -9.22 -7.64
CA ALA A 52 17.04 -9.39 -6.66
C ALA A 52 15.79 -10.03 -7.29
N MET A 53 15.37 -9.59 -8.48
CA MET A 53 14.23 -10.17 -9.20
C MET A 53 14.47 -11.66 -9.54
N ALA A 54 15.69 -12.02 -9.95
CA ALA A 54 16.05 -13.41 -10.20
C ALA A 54 15.99 -14.25 -8.90
N LEU A 55 16.52 -13.73 -7.80
CA LEU A 55 16.47 -14.40 -6.49
C LEU A 55 15.03 -14.55 -5.97
N MET A 56 14.18 -13.54 -6.18
CA MET A 56 12.75 -13.60 -5.82
C MET A 56 12.05 -14.72 -6.57
N GLN A 57 12.32 -14.87 -7.88
CA GLN A 57 11.76 -15.96 -8.68
C GLN A 57 12.22 -17.33 -8.16
N GLU A 58 13.50 -17.50 -7.83
CA GLU A 58 14.06 -18.73 -7.26
C GLU A 58 13.40 -19.10 -5.93
N LEU A 59 13.17 -18.11 -5.06
CA LEU A 59 12.59 -18.30 -3.73
C LEU A 59 11.05 -18.31 -3.70
N GLY A 60 10.37 -18.11 -4.84
CA GLY A 60 8.91 -18.11 -4.92
C GLY A 60 8.27 -16.88 -4.26
N PHE A 61 8.93 -15.73 -4.32
CA PHE A 61 8.37 -14.47 -3.82
C PHE A 61 7.19 -14.01 -4.67
N GLY A 62 6.22 -13.37 -4.03
CA GLY A 62 5.14 -12.62 -4.69
C GLY A 62 5.56 -11.21 -5.08
N THR A 63 4.57 -10.46 -5.57
CA THR A 63 4.71 -9.06 -5.96
C THR A 63 5.14 -8.19 -4.78
N LEU A 64 6.13 -7.32 -4.98
CA LEU A 64 6.54 -6.32 -4.01
C LEU A 64 5.62 -5.11 -4.03
N VAL A 65 5.57 -4.39 -2.93
CA VAL A 65 4.80 -3.15 -2.80
C VAL A 65 5.74 -2.02 -2.42
N ALA A 66 6.19 -1.23 -3.40
CA ALA A 66 6.92 0.00 -3.09
C ALA A 66 5.96 1.02 -2.47
N HIS A 67 6.45 1.87 -1.59
CA HIS A 67 5.65 2.90 -0.94
C HIS A 67 6.23 4.29 -1.21
N GLY A 68 5.36 5.22 -1.56
CA GLY A 68 5.70 6.64 -1.71
C GLY A 68 6.02 7.30 -0.37
N SER A 69 6.73 8.43 -0.43
CA SER A 69 7.03 9.20 0.78
C SER A 69 5.75 9.73 1.43
N TYR A 70 5.65 9.69 2.77
CA TYR A 70 4.54 10.28 3.54
C TYR A 70 4.42 11.81 3.36
N THR A 71 5.47 12.47 2.87
CA THR A 71 5.45 13.92 2.61
C THR A 71 4.90 14.26 1.23
N MET A 72 4.64 13.28 0.39
CA MET A 72 4.06 13.49 -0.94
C MET A 72 2.55 13.78 -0.81
N ASN A 73 2.14 14.99 -1.20
CA ASN A 73 0.72 15.36 -1.23
C ASN A 73 0.37 15.92 -2.62
N LEU A 74 -0.26 15.10 -3.44
CA LEU A 74 -0.61 15.43 -4.82
C LEU A 74 -1.75 16.43 -4.96
N CYS A 75 -2.47 16.73 -3.86
CA CYS A 75 -3.61 17.62 -3.87
C CYS A 75 -3.51 18.77 -2.86
N THR A 76 -2.30 19.11 -2.43
CA THR A 76 -2.08 20.30 -1.60
C THR A 76 -2.54 21.60 -2.29
N ALA A 77 -2.93 22.61 -1.49
CA ALA A 77 -3.34 23.91 -2.00
C ALA A 77 -2.19 24.70 -2.67
N ASP A 78 -0.97 24.49 -2.18
CA ASP A 78 0.23 25.14 -2.73
C ASP A 78 0.60 24.53 -4.10
N PRO A 79 0.57 25.30 -5.21
CA PRO A 79 0.88 24.81 -6.54
C PRO A 79 2.32 24.31 -6.68
N GLU A 80 3.30 24.99 -6.08
CA GLU A 80 4.71 24.60 -6.18
C GLU A 80 4.97 23.26 -5.45
N ALA A 81 4.40 23.09 -4.26
CA ALA A 81 4.47 21.84 -3.52
C ALA A 81 3.75 20.70 -4.24
N ARG A 82 2.62 20.99 -4.91
CA ARG A 82 1.87 20.02 -5.70
C ARG A 82 2.65 19.57 -6.94
N ASP A 83 3.25 20.51 -7.67
CA ASP A 83 4.08 20.21 -8.85
C ASP A 83 5.32 19.40 -8.44
N PHE A 84 5.91 19.72 -7.30
CA PHE A 84 7.03 18.96 -6.76
C PHE A 84 6.62 17.53 -6.37
N ALA A 85 5.45 17.36 -5.73
CA ALA A 85 4.91 16.03 -5.41
C ALA A 85 4.65 15.19 -6.69
N ALA A 86 4.13 15.82 -7.75
CA ALA A 86 3.94 15.15 -9.04
C ALA A 86 5.27 14.75 -9.70
N GLN A 87 6.32 15.55 -9.58
CA GLN A 87 7.67 15.20 -10.04
C GLN A 87 8.24 14.00 -9.25
N ILE A 88 8.03 13.97 -7.93
CA ILE A 88 8.40 12.83 -7.08
C ILE A 88 7.71 11.55 -7.58
N LEU A 89 6.40 11.59 -7.82
CA LEU A 89 5.65 10.44 -8.33
C LEU A 89 6.23 9.94 -9.66
N CYS A 90 6.49 10.85 -10.62
CA CYS A 90 7.10 10.49 -11.92
C CYS A 90 8.49 9.85 -11.75
N ASP A 91 9.32 10.39 -10.85
CA ASP A 91 10.64 9.82 -10.57
C ASP A 91 10.54 8.45 -9.90
N ASP A 92 9.61 8.27 -8.97
CA ASP A 92 9.39 6.99 -8.30
C ASP A 92 8.95 5.91 -9.29
N LEU A 93 8.02 6.21 -10.21
CA LEU A 93 7.60 5.23 -11.22
C LEU A 93 8.74 4.89 -12.21
N ARG A 94 9.55 5.87 -12.59
CA ARG A 94 10.76 5.64 -13.38
C ARG A 94 11.74 4.70 -12.67
N ARG A 95 11.92 4.87 -11.37
CA ARG A 95 12.74 4.00 -10.52
C ARG A 95 12.16 2.59 -10.45
N MET A 96 10.86 2.47 -10.27
CA MET A 96 10.16 1.19 -10.24
C MET A 96 10.26 0.42 -11.57
N ALA A 97 10.61 1.06 -12.68
CA ALA A 97 10.87 0.37 -13.95
C ALA A 97 12.03 -0.65 -13.88
N HIS A 98 12.95 -0.51 -12.90
CA HIS A 98 13.99 -1.51 -12.62
C HIS A 98 13.47 -2.74 -11.86
N LEU A 99 12.23 -2.70 -11.36
CA LEU A 99 11.54 -3.78 -10.65
C LEU A 99 10.20 -4.07 -11.34
N PRO A 100 10.20 -4.55 -12.59
CA PRO A 100 8.99 -4.68 -13.41
C PRO A 100 7.98 -5.66 -12.77
N GLY A 101 6.68 -5.37 -12.96
CA GLY A 101 5.58 -6.22 -12.47
C GLY A 101 5.28 -6.05 -10.97
N ASN A 102 5.97 -5.13 -10.28
CA ASN A 102 5.70 -4.80 -8.89
C ASN A 102 4.77 -3.59 -8.76
N PHE A 103 4.26 -3.34 -7.55
CA PHE A 103 3.30 -2.29 -7.27
C PHE A 103 3.98 -1.07 -6.63
N TYR A 104 3.43 0.10 -6.92
CA TYR A 104 3.77 1.35 -6.23
C TYR A 104 2.54 1.88 -5.52
N ASN A 105 2.53 1.82 -4.21
CA ASN A 105 1.47 2.31 -3.33
C ASN A 105 1.79 3.71 -2.79
N PHE A 106 0.78 4.54 -2.61
CA PHE A 106 0.95 5.85 -1.99
C PHE A 106 -0.35 6.36 -1.35
N HIS A 107 -0.22 7.22 -0.34
CA HIS A 107 -1.33 7.96 0.23
C HIS A 107 -1.81 9.02 -0.76
N PRO A 108 -3.09 9.07 -1.16
CA PRO A 108 -3.57 10.04 -2.14
C PRO A 108 -3.32 11.50 -1.76
N GLY A 109 -3.18 11.80 -0.47
CA GLY A 109 -2.89 13.11 0.07
C GLY A 109 -4.08 13.76 0.76
N SER A 110 -4.02 15.08 0.92
CA SER A 110 -5.06 15.88 1.60
C SER A 110 -5.34 17.15 0.82
N HIS A 111 -6.63 17.44 0.57
CA HIS A 111 -7.06 18.60 -0.22
C HIS A 111 -7.00 19.93 0.55
N VAL A 112 -6.70 19.91 1.84
CA VAL A 112 -6.44 21.09 2.69
C VAL A 112 -7.46 22.21 2.47
N GLY A 113 -8.76 21.88 2.59
CA GLY A 113 -9.87 22.85 2.49
C GLY A 113 -10.31 23.25 1.07
N GLN A 114 -9.66 22.77 0.00
CA GLN A 114 -10.05 23.06 -1.39
C GLN A 114 -11.29 22.28 -1.86
N GLY A 115 -11.68 21.24 -1.13
CA GLY A 115 -12.78 20.35 -1.47
C GLY A 115 -12.34 19.07 -2.18
N GLU A 116 -13.18 18.05 -2.09
CA GLU A 116 -12.94 16.71 -2.64
C GLU A 116 -12.73 16.73 -4.16
N ASP A 117 -13.56 17.48 -4.89
CA ASP A 117 -13.49 17.52 -6.37
C ASP A 117 -12.14 18.07 -6.86
N ALA A 118 -11.62 19.13 -6.20
CA ALA A 118 -10.27 19.62 -6.49
C ALA A 118 -9.19 18.59 -6.16
N GLY A 119 -9.35 17.85 -5.05
CA GLY A 119 -8.45 16.75 -4.70
C GLY A 119 -8.43 15.67 -5.77
N VAL A 120 -9.60 15.23 -6.25
CA VAL A 120 -9.74 14.25 -7.34
C VAL A 120 -9.04 14.73 -8.61
N GLU A 121 -9.30 15.99 -9.01
CA GLU A 121 -8.72 16.59 -10.22
C GLU A 121 -7.19 16.57 -10.17
N TYR A 122 -6.59 17.09 -9.08
CA TYR A 122 -5.13 17.20 -8.96
C TYR A 122 -4.44 15.83 -8.89
N ILE A 123 -4.97 14.91 -8.09
CA ILE A 123 -4.41 13.55 -7.99
C ILE A 123 -4.49 12.87 -9.36
N SER A 124 -5.63 12.96 -10.05
CA SER A 124 -5.82 12.34 -11.35
C SER A 124 -4.91 12.93 -12.43
N ALA A 125 -4.69 14.25 -12.42
CA ALA A 125 -3.77 14.91 -13.34
C ALA A 125 -2.32 14.45 -13.14
N ALA A 126 -1.86 14.37 -11.88
CA ALA A 126 -0.53 13.87 -11.54
C ALA A 126 -0.35 12.40 -11.97
N LEU A 127 -1.34 11.54 -11.72
CA LEU A 127 -1.31 10.13 -12.12
C LEU A 127 -1.28 9.97 -13.64
N LYS A 128 -2.09 10.70 -14.39
CA LYS A 128 -2.06 10.68 -15.86
C LYS A 128 -0.66 10.98 -16.38
N LYS A 129 -0.05 12.06 -15.89
CA LYS A 129 1.31 12.46 -16.27
C LYS A 129 2.35 11.39 -15.91
N ALA A 130 2.25 10.79 -14.72
CA ALA A 130 3.21 9.80 -14.26
C ALA A 130 3.09 8.46 -14.99
N LEU A 131 1.91 8.15 -15.55
CA LEU A 131 1.64 6.93 -16.30
C LEU A 131 1.89 7.05 -17.81
N GLU A 132 2.12 8.28 -18.35
CA GLU A 132 2.40 8.48 -19.79
C GLU A 132 3.58 7.63 -20.32
N PRO A 133 4.69 7.41 -19.56
CA PRO A 133 5.80 6.59 -20.04
C PRO A 133 5.53 5.09 -20.11
N ASP A 134 4.35 4.62 -19.68
CA ASP A 134 3.92 3.21 -19.70
C ASP A 134 4.94 2.25 -19.05
N TYR A 135 5.43 2.62 -17.87
CA TYR A 135 6.29 1.74 -17.09
C TYR A 135 5.54 0.47 -16.67
N PRO A 136 6.22 -0.70 -16.56
CA PRO A 136 5.60 -1.97 -16.16
C PRO A 136 5.33 -2.02 -14.64
N VAL A 137 4.58 -1.05 -14.14
CA VAL A 137 4.26 -0.81 -12.73
C VAL A 137 2.77 -0.52 -12.61
N THR A 138 2.12 -1.17 -11.65
CA THR A 138 0.75 -0.80 -11.27
C THR A 138 0.81 0.15 -10.08
N VAL A 139 0.15 1.29 -10.17
CA VAL A 139 0.08 2.29 -9.11
C VAL A 139 -1.15 2.03 -8.24
N LEU A 140 -0.96 2.02 -6.92
CA LEU A 140 -2.03 1.76 -5.97
C LEU A 140 -2.37 3.01 -5.17
N LEU A 141 -3.65 3.36 -5.17
CA LEU A 141 -4.22 4.30 -4.23
C LEU A 141 -4.46 3.58 -2.90
N GLU A 142 -3.88 4.06 -1.82
CA GLU A 142 -4.19 3.52 -0.52
C GLU A 142 -5.55 4.01 -0.02
N ALA A 143 -6.35 3.09 0.53
CA ALA A 143 -7.56 3.44 1.26
C ALA A 143 -7.17 4.00 2.63
N MET A 144 -7.61 5.21 2.93
CA MET A 144 -7.21 6.00 4.08
C MET A 144 -8.28 6.04 5.16
N ALA A 145 -7.92 6.48 6.37
CA ALA A 145 -8.83 6.60 7.51
C ALA A 145 -9.82 7.79 7.40
N GLY A 146 -9.67 8.66 6.39
CA GLY A 146 -10.52 9.84 6.23
C GLY A 146 -10.29 10.91 7.30
N LYS A 147 -9.06 11.07 7.76
CA LYS A 147 -8.68 12.05 8.77
C LYS A 147 -8.68 13.46 8.19
N GLY A 148 -9.53 14.34 8.69
CA GLY A 148 -9.63 15.73 8.25
C GLY A 148 -10.04 15.86 6.79
N SER A 149 -9.13 16.35 5.93
CA SER A 149 -9.33 16.52 4.48
C SER A 149 -8.56 15.50 3.64
N GLU A 150 -8.23 14.37 4.23
CA GLU A 150 -7.53 13.26 3.59
C GLU A 150 -8.37 12.65 2.47
N MET A 151 -7.74 12.40 1.34
CA MET A 151 -8.34 11.76 0.17
C MET A 151 -8.17 10.24 0.24
N GLY A 152 -9.15 9.50 -0.31
CA GLY A 152 -9.15 8.03 -0.21
C GLY A 152 -9.84 7.50 1.05
N GLY A 153 -10.48 8.36 1.85
CA GLY A 153 -11.18 7.99 3.09
C GLY A 153 -12.47 7.17 2.89
N ASN A 154 -12.89 6.97 1.65
CA ASN A 154 -13.98 6.06 1.28
C ASN A 154 -13.81 5.52 -0.14
N PHE A 155 -14.52 4.43 -0.45
CA PHE A 155 -14.42 3.75 -1.74
C PHE A 155 -14.89 4.62 -2.91
N GLN A 156 -15.84 5.53 -2.70
CA GLN A 156 -16.35 6.45 -3.72
C GLN A 156 -15.26 7.44 -4.18
N GLN A 157 -14.45 7.96 -3.26
CA GLN A 157 -13.32 8.83 -3.60
C GLN A 157 -12.28 8.09 -4.44
N LEU A 158 -11.91 6.86 -4.04
CA LEU A 158 -10.99 6.02 -4.81
C LEU A 158 -11.53 5.77 -6.22
N ARG A 159 -12.82 5.43 -6.32
CA ARG A 159 -13.48 5.21 -7.61
C ARG A 159 -13.45 6.45 -8.51
N LYS A 160 -13.78 7.63 -7.97
CA LYS A 160 -13.72 8.89 -8.71
C LYS A 160 -12.32 9.16 -9.28
N ILE A 161 -11.27 8.94 -8.48
CA ILE A 161 -9.88 9.12 -8.95
C ILE A 161 -9.57 8.13 -10.08
N ILE A 162 -9.90 6.83 -9.91
CA ILE A 162 -9.68 5.79 -10.91
C ILE A 162 -10.38 6.12 -12.23
N ASP A 163 -11.65 6.52 -12.17
CA ASP A 163 -12.42 6.91 -13.34
C ASP A 163 -11.84 8.13 -14.05
N CYS A 164 -11.45 9.15 -13.29
CA CYS A 164 -10.81 10.32 -13.85
C CYS A 164 -9.46 9.99 -14.51
N VAL A 165 -8.67 9.08 -13.95
CA VAL A 165 -7.39 8.65 -14.56
C VAL A 165 -7.64 7.85 -15.83
N GLY A 166 -8.60 6.91 -15.81
CA GLY A 166 -8.99 6.10 -16.97
C GLY A 166 -7.92 5.09 -17.40
N SER A 167 -7.07 4.62 -16.48
CA SER A 167 -6.01 3.65 -16.76
C SER A 167 -6.25 2.33 -16.01
N GLU A 168 -5.96 1.21 -16.68
CA GLU A 168 -5.96 -0.11 -16.04
C GLU A 168 -4.76 -0.31 -15.10
N ASN A 169 -3.71 0.50 -15.21
CA ASN A 169 -2.53 0.47 -14.36
C ASN A 169 -2.73 1.21 -13.01
N VAL A 170 -3.99 1.50 -12.64
CA VAL A 170 -4.33 2.04 -11.32
C VAL A 170 -5.18 1.03 -10.56
N GLY A 171 -4.70 0.65 -9.38
CA GLY A 171 -5.39 -0.23 -8.45
C GLY A 171 -5.55 0.40 -7.07
N VAL A 172 -5.89 -0.43 -6.09
CA VAL A 172 -6.10 -0.02 -4.70
C VAL A 172 -5.31 -0.95 -3.76
N CYS A 173 -4.75 -0.38 -2.71
CA CYS A 173 -4.30 -1.07 -1.53
C CYS A 173 -5.30 -0.80 -0.40
N LEU A 174 -5.82 -1.84 0.26
CA LEU A 174 -6.61 -1.69 1.48
C LEU A 174 -5.71 -1.89 2.70
N ASP A 175 -5.63 -0.87 3.55
CA ASP A 175 -5.05 -1.00 4.89
C ASP A 175 -6.15 -1.33 5.89
N THR A 176 -6.00 -2.41 6.64
CA THR A 176 -7.02 -2.89 7.59
C THR A 176 -7.28 -1.92 8.74
N CYS A 177 -6.25 -1.22 9.22
CA CYS A 177 -6.40 -0.17 10.22
C CYS A 177 -7.13 1.05 9.64
N HIS A 178 -6.73 1.48 8.42
CA HIS A 178 -7.33 2.67 7.80
C HIS A 178 -8.81 2.47 7.49
N ILE A 179 -9.20 1.36 6.86
CA ILE A 179 -10.61 1.14 6.53
C ILE A 179 -11.47 0.95 7.79
N TRP A 180 -10.94 0.30 8.84
CA TRP A 180 -11.60 0.23 10.14
C TRP A 180 -11.80 1.61 10.77
N ASP A 181 -10.73 2.39 10.84
CA ASP A 181 -10.80 3.78 11.33
C ASP A 181 -11.69 4.67 10.43
N GLY A 182 -11.79 4.35 9.14
CA GLY A 182 -12.68 4.97 8.15
C GLY A 182 -14.16 4.57 8.27
N GLY A 183 -14.48 3.57 9.10
CA GLY A 183 -15.87 3.16 9.39
C GLY A 183 -16.32 1.88 8.68
N TYR A 184 -15.43 1.14 8.02
CA TYR A 184 -15.75 -0.15 7.42
C TYR A 184 -15.53 -1.28 8.45
N ASP A 185 -16.63 -1.91 8.89
CA ASP A 185 -16.63 -2.94 9.96
C ASP A 185 -16.15 -4.30 9.44
N ILE A 186 -14.84 -4.43 9.20
CA ILE A 186 -14.22 -5.68 8.77
C ILE A 186 -14.15 -6.76 9.86
N VAL A 187 -14.46 -6.42 11.11
CA VAL A 187 -14.50 -7.36 12.24
C VAL A 187 -15.78 -8.19 12.19
N ASN A 188 -16.91 -7.53 12.04
CA ASN A 188 -18.22 -8.18 12.07
C ASN A 188 -18.76 -8.53 10.68
N ASP A 189 -18.37 -7.78 9.62
CA ASP A 189 -18.93 -7.92 8.26
C ASP A 189 -17.86 -7.75 7.17
N LEU A 190 -16.79 -8.56 7.20
CA LEU A 190 -15.75 -8.55 6.16
C LEU A 190 -16.33 -8.79 4.76
N ASP A 191 -17.24 -9.76 4.62
CA ASP A 191 -17.86 -10.08 3.32
C ASP A 191 -18.69 -8.90 2.78
N GLY A 192 -19.45 -8.22 3.64
CA GLY A 192 -20.22 -7.03 3.26
C GLY A 192 -19.32 -5.86 2.84
N VAL A 193 -18.23 -5.63 3.55
CA VAL A 193 -17.23 -4.60 3.17
C VAL A 193 -16.59 -4.91 1.82
N LEU A 194 -16.20 -6.16 1.58
CA LEU A 194 -15.65 -6.58 0.29
C LEU A 194 -16.69 -6.52 -0.84
N ALA A 195 -17.95 -6.85 -0.58
CA ALA A 195 -19.02 -6.70 -1.54
C ALA A 195 -19.31 -5.22 -1.88
N GLU A 196 -19.22 -4.32 -0.90
CA GLU A 196 -19.31 -2.88 -1.15
C GLU A 196 -18.12 -2.41 -1.99
N PHE A 197 -16.89 -2.83 -1.67
CA PHE A 197 -15.71 -2.52 -2.47
C PHE A 197 -15.87 -3.01 -3.91
N ASP A 198 -16.34 -4.24 -4.12
CA ASP A 198 -16.57 -4.78 -5.46
C ASP A 198 -17.61 -3.97 -6.24
N ARG A 199 -18.71 -3.61 -5.61
CA ARG A 199 -19.77 -2.82 -6.22
C ARG A 199 -19.32 -1.41 -6.61
N VAL A 200 -18.46 -0.76 -5.79
CA VAL A 200 -18.05 0.64 -5.98
C VAL A 200 -16.80 0.72 -6.85
N VAL A 201 -15.78 -0.04 -6.52
CA VAL A 201 -14.44 0.03 -7.14
C VAL A 201 -14.19 -1.12 -8.11
N GLY A 202 -14.62 -2.34 -7.72
CA GLY A 202 -14.35 -3.59 -8.40
C GLY A 202 -13.20 -4.36 -7.74
N LEU A 203 -13.43 -5.62 -7.34
CA LEU A 203 -12.41 -6.47 -6.71
C LEU A 203 -11.17 -6.68 -7.57
N HIS A 204 -11.28 -6.61 -8.90
CA HIS A 204 -10.15 -6.70 -9.82
C HIS A 204 -9.13 -5.55 -9.64
N ARG A 205 -9.55 -4.44 -9.05
CA ARG A 205 -8.69 -3.28 -8.71
C ARG A 205 -7.97 -3.44 -7.36
N LEU A 206 -8.41 -4.35 -6.50
CA LEU A 206 -7.72 -4.64 -5.24
C LEU A 206 -6.45 -5.45 -5.55
N LYS A 207 -5.28 -4.87 -5.26
CA LYS A 207 -3.99 -5.44 -5.63
C LYS A 207 -3.10 -5.79 -4.45
N ALA A 208 -3.28 -5.13 -3.31
CA ALA A 208 -2.48 -5.35 -2.11
C ALA A 208 -3.31 -5.11 -0.84
N LEU A 209 -2.83 -5.65 0.27
CA LEU A 209 -3.33 -5.36 1.60
C LEU A 209 -2.18 -4.91 2.49
N HIS A 210 -2.40 -3.88 3.29
CA HIS A 210 -1.63 -3.63 4.49
C HIS A 210 -2.37 -4.28 5.67
N LEU A 211 -1.69 -5.16 6.40
CA LEU A 211 -2.25 -5.85 7.57
C LEU A 211 -1.77 -5.17 8.84
N ASN A 212 -2.61 -4.34 9.39
CA ASN A 212 -2.35 -3.59 10.62
C ASN A 212 -3.56 -3.70 11.56
N ASP A 213 -3.34 -4.00 12.84
CA ASP A 213 -4.39 -3.83 13.83
C ASP A 213 -4.54 -2.33 14.18
N SER A 214 -5.63 -1.94 14.80
CA SER A 214 -5.88 -0.53 15.14
C SER A 214 -5.96 -0.32 16.64
N LYS A 215 -5.30 0.74 17.11
CA LYS A 215 -5.44 1.24 18.49
C LYS A 215 -6.79 1.87 18.78
N ASN A 216 -7.59 2.12 17.76
CA ASN A 216 -8.80 2.91 17.85
C ASN A 216 -10.06 2.06 17.63
N PRO A 217 -11.22 2.47 18.18
CA PRO A 217 -12.48 1.88 17.83
C PRO A 217 -12.90 2.23 16.38
N LEU A 218 -13.88 1.51 15.86
CA LEU A 218 -14.47 1.73 14.55
C LEU A 218 -14.85 3.21 14.32
N ALA A 219 -14.55 3.72 13.12
CA ALA A 219 -14.86 5.09 12.68
C ALA A 219 -14.18 6.20 13.50
N ALA A 220 -12.99 5.93 14.04
CA ALA A 220 -12.25 6.92 14.82
C ALA A 220 -11.54 7.98 13.98
N HIS A 221 -11.30 7.74 12.68
CA HIS A 221 -10.60 8.64 11.75
C HIS A 221 -9.22 9.10 12.26
N LYS A 222 -8.38 8.15 12.74
CA LYS A 222 -7.11 8.51 13.40
C LYS A 222 -5.86 7.90 12.80
N ASP A 223 -5.94 6.70 12.23
CA ASP A 223 -4.78 6.00 11.69
C ASP A 223 -3.68 5.82 12.75
N ARG A 224 -3.79 4.78 13.55
CA ARG A 224 -2.80 4.39 14.57
C ARG A 224 -2.69 2.87 14.61
N HIS A 225 -1.66 2.36 13.94
CA HIS A 225 -1.37 0.93 13.86
C HIS A 225 -1.04 0.34 15.23
N GLU A 226 -1.50 -0.89 15.45
CA GLU A 226 -1.12 -1.75 16.58
C GLU A 226 -0.59 -3.09 16.05
N CYS A 227 0.10 -3.83 16.88
CA CYS A 227 0.53 -5.20 16.59
C CYS A 227 -0.66 -6.12 16.34
N ILE A 228 -0.47 -7.13 15.50
CA ILE A 228 -1.53 -8.06 15.12
C ILE A 228 -2.14 -8.75 16.34
N GLY A 229 -3.43 -8.53 16.54
CA GLY A 229 -4.23 -9.09 17.63
C GLY A 229 -4.15 -8.34 18.96
N GLU A 230 -3.41 -7.22 19.01
CA GLU A 230 -3.29 -6.39 20.22
C GLU A 230 -4.18 -5.13 20.17
N GLY A 231 -4.89 -4.92 19.06
CA GLY A 231 -5.78 -3.79 18.85
C GLY A 231 -7.27 -4.18 18.83
N HIS A 232 -8.06 -3.33 18.17
CA HIS A 232 -9.51 -3.46 18.10
C HIS A 232 -10.01 -4.44 17.02
N LEU A 233 -9.17 -4.81 16.05
CA LEU A 233 -9.54 -5.79 15.03
C LEU A 233 -9.49 -7.22 15.58
N GLY A 234 -8.44 -7.55 16.32
CA GLY A 234 -8.25 -8.85 16.96
C GLY A 234 -7.90 -9.99 15.99
N LEU A 235 -7.38 -11.10 16.53
CA LEU A 235 -6.83 -12.22 15.77
C LEU A 235 -7.82 -12.89 14.81
N ASP A 236 -9.09 -13.00 15.19
CA ASP A 236 -10.09 -13.66 14.36
C ASP A 236 -10.38 -12.94 13.04
N THR A 237 -10.26 -11.62 13.03
CA THR A 237 -10.36 -10.81 11.81
C THR A 237 -9.21 -11.14 10.85
N PHE A 238 -7.98 -11.20 11.35
CA PHE A 238 -6.83 -11.57 10.52
C PHE A 238 -6.91 -13.01 10.02
N ARG A 239 -7.43 -13.95 10.82
CA ARG A 239 -7.71 -15.32 10.37
C ARG A 239 -8.71 -15.35 9.21
N LYS A 240 -9.81 -14.57 9.29
CA LYS A 240 -10.79 -14.45 8.21
C LYS A 240 -10.13 -13.86 6.95
N ILE A 241 -9.34 -12.78 7.08
CA ILE A 241 -8.65 -12.12 5.96
C ILE A 241 -7.68 -13.08 5.25
N ILE A 242 -6.83 -13.78 6.00
CA ILE A 242 -5.83 -14.73 5.46
C ILE A 242 -6.51 -15.85 4.65
N ASN A 243 -7.69 -16.30 5.07
CA ASN A 243 -8.40 -17.42 4.42
C ASN A 243 -9.47 -16.97 3.43
N HIS A 244 -9.71 -15.67 3.29
CA HIS A 244 -10.73 -15.17 2.38
C HIS A 244 -10.37 -15.45 0.91
N PRO A 245 -11.25 -16.10 0.12
CA PRO A 245 -10.94 -16.54 -1.26
C PRO A 245 -10.53 -15.40 -2.19
N ALA A 246 -11.15 -14.22 -2.05
CA ALA A 246 -10.86 -13.06 -2.90
C ALA A 246 -9.50 -12.40 -2.56
N LEU A 247 -8.94 -12.65 -1.37
CA LEU A 247 -7.73 -11.98 -0.88
C LEU A 247 -6.48 -12.86 -0.95
N LYS A 248 -6.63 -14.16 -1.10
CA LYS A 248 -5.58 -15.17 -0.94
C LYS A 248 -4.33 -15.02 -1.82
N ASN A 249 -4.45 -14.34 -2.95
CA ASN A 249 -3.35 -14.17 -3.91
C ASN A 249 -2.70 -12.78 -3.85
N LEU A 250 -3.18 -11.91 -2.96
CA LEU A 250 -2.66 -10.55 -2.83
C LEU A 250 -1.41 -10.53 -1.93
N PRO A 251 -0.43 -9.65 -2.19
CA PRO A 251 0.60 -9.36 -1.22
C PRO A 251 -0.02 -8.69 0.01
N MET A 252 0.35 -9.19 1.19
CA MET A 252 -0.10 -8.75 2.50
C MET A 252 1.09 -8.24 3.28
N ILE A 253 1.11 -6.96 3.59
CA ILE A 253 2.26 -6.26 4.17
C ILE A 253 1.93 -5.78 5.58
N LEU A 254 2.79 -6.12 6.51
CA LEU A 254 2.76 -5.61 7.89
C LEU A 254 3.47 -4.25 7.96
N GLU A 255 2.79 -3.28 8.57
CA GLU A 255 3.33 -1.97 8.93
C GLU A 255 3.12 -1.68 10.42
N THR A 256 2.96 -2.73 11.20
CA THR A 256 2.80 -2.70 12.64
C THR A 256 4.02 -2.05 13.32
N PRO A 257 3.88 -1.48 14.54
CA PRO A 257 4.98 -0.81 15.24
C PRO A 257 6.02 -1.80 15.77
N ASN A 258 6.61 -2.57 14.86
CA ASN A 258 7.57 -3.63 15.13
C ASN A 258 8.95 -3.35 14.51
N GLU A 259 9.94 -4.05 15.04
CA GLU A 259 11.22 -4.27 14.39
C GLU A 259 11.29 -5.70 13.84
N LEU A 260 12.40 -6.05 13.17
CA LEU A 260 12.55 -7.31 12.45
C LEU A 260 12.16 -8.58 13.27
N PRO A 261 12.53 -8.72 14.58
CA PRO A 261 12.07 -9.86 15.37
C PRO A 261 10.57 -9.88 15.65
N GLY A 262 9.92 -8.70 15.72
CA GLY A 262 8.48 -8.58 15.86
C GLY A 262 7.77 -9.01 14.59
N TYR A 263 8.20 -8.52 13.43
CA TYR A 263 7.69 -8.94 12.14
C TYR A 263 7.83 -10.45 11.91
N GLN A 264 8.96 -11.03 12.31
CA GLN A 264 9.15 -12.50 12.23
C GLN A 264 8.08 -13.26 13.03
N ARG A 265 7.74 -12.78 14.24
CA ARG A 265 6.70 -13.40 15.07
C ARG A 265 5.30 -13.23 14.47
N GLU A 266 4.98 -12.04 13.96
CA GLU A 266 3.67 -11.79 13.32
C GLU A 266 3.50 -12.57 12.01
N ILE A 267 4.54 -12.64 11.18
CA ILE A 267 4.51 -13.47 9.96
C ILE A 267 4.28 -14.94 10.33
N ALA A 268 5.01 -15.46 11.33
CA ALA A 268 4.83 -16.83 11.81
C ALA A 268 3.42 -17.07 12.37
N LEU A 269 2.85 -16.10 13.08
CA LEU A 269 1.48 -16.15 13.60
C LEU A 269 0.46 -16.19 12.45
N LEU A 270 0.57 -15.29 11.47
CA LEU A 270 -0.33 -15.25 10.31
C LEU A 270 -0.25 -16.54 9.46
N ARG A 271 0.95 -17.13 9.35
CA ARG A 271 1.15 -18.41 8.68
C ARG A 271 0.40 -19.57 9.36
N GLN A 272 0.24 -19.53 10.69
CA GLN A 272 -0.54 -20.54 11.43
C GLN A 272 -2.05 -20.44 11.13
N PHE A 273 -2.53 -19.35 10.57
CA PHE A 273 -3.92 -19.19 10.17
C PHE A 273 -4.21 -19.74 8.77
N GLU A 274 -3.19 -20.05 7.95
CA GLU A 274 -3.39 -20.57 6.59
C GLU A 274 -4.06 -21.96 6.63
N GLU A 275 -5.23 -22.07 5.94
CA GLU A 275 -5.99 -23.31 5.75
C GLU A 275 -5.84 -23.87 4.32
#